data_23b04453716d34a391184d10ff2212f4
#
_entry.id   23b04453716d34a391184d10ff2212f4
#
_cell.length_a   1.000
_cell.length_b   1.000
_cell.length_c   1.000
_cell.angle_alpha   90.00
_cell.angle_beta   90.00
_cell.angle_gamma   90.00
#
_symmetry.space_group_name_H-M   'P 1'
#
loop_
_entity.id
_entity.type
_entity.pdbx_description
1 polymer ?
#
loop_
_entity_poly.entity_id
_entity_poly.type
_entity_poly.pdbx_seq_one_letter_code
_entity_poly.pdbx_strand_id
1 'polypeptide(L)' 'MILQEYLPKQLSKEEIKTELEKVIADLGATSMKDMGPVMKEAKARIGAAADGRTINEVVKELLG' A
#
# COMPACT_ATOMS: atom_id res chain seq x y z
N MET A 1 -4.13 23.47 18.41
CA MET A 1 -4.67 22.57 17.64
C MET A 1 -4.45 22.81 16.21
N ILE A 2 -4.35 21.81 15.51
CA ILE A 2 -4.08 21.87 14.24
C ILE A 2 -5.11 21.44 13.39
N LEU A 3 -5.46 22.16 12.46
CA LEU A 3 -6.38 21.79 11.63
C LEU A 3 -5.77 21.19 10.53
N GLN A 4 -5.94 20.01 10.32
CA GLN A 4 -5.42 19.33 9.27
C GLN A 4 -6.35 19.26 8.18
N GLU A 5 -6.01 19.78 7.08
CA GLU A 5 -6.84 19.64 6.01
C GLU A 5 -6.26 18.69 5.14
N TYR A 6 -6.76 17.51 5.06
CA TYR A 6 -6.31 16.55 4.20
C TYR A 6 -7.20 16.36 3.09
N LEU A 7 -6.72 16.09 1.90
CA LEU A 7 -7.54 15.66 0.79
C LEU A 7 -7.76 14.23 0.99
N PRO A 8 -8.96 13.79 1.20
CA PRO A 8 -9.22 12.40 1.51
C PRO A 8 -9.00 11.47 0.36
N LYS A 9 -8.61 11.96 -0.76
CA LYS A 9 -8.47 11.10 -1.88
C LYS A 9 -7.19 10.37 -1.99
N GLN A 10 -6.16 10.82 -1.32
CA GLN A 10 -4.89 10.16 -1.43
C GLN A 10 -4.33 9.84 -0.09
N LEU A 11 -3.76 8.68 0.04
CA LEU A 11 -3.12 8.28 1.27
C LEU A 11 -1.68 8.72 1.23
N SER A 12 -1.12 9.02 2.37
CA SER A 12 0.29 9.35 2.43
C SER A 12 1.06 8.04 2.28
N LYS A 13 2.34 8.15 2.03
CA LYS A 13 3.16 6.97 1.84
C LYS A 13 3.13 6.09 3.08
N GLU A 14 3.10 6.68 4.23
CA GLU A 14 3.04 5.92 5.46
C GLU A 14 1.74 5.14 5.59
N GLU A 15 0.66 5.75 5.19
CA GLU A 15 -0.61 5.06 5.22
C GLU A 15 -0.65 3.92 4.22
N ILE A 16 -0.10 4.16 3.05
CA ILE A 16 -0.01 3.12 2.04
C ILE A 16 0.81 1.96 2.57
N LYS A 17 1.92 2.28 3.22
CA LYS A 17 2.77 1.26 3.77
C LYS A 17 2.03 0.41 4.81
N THR A 18 1.28 1.06 5.67
CA THR A 18 0.50 0.35 6.67
C THR A 18 -0.50 -0.60 6.03
N GLU A 19 -1.19 -0.12 5.02
CA GLU A 19 -2.16 -0.97 4.33
C GLU A 19 -1.47 -2.15 3.66
N LEU A 20 -0.32 -1.89 3.06
CA LEU A 20 0.41 -2.95 2.38
C LEU A 20 0.95 -3.97 3.37
N GLU A 21 1.34 -3.53 4.54
CA GLU A 21 1.78 -4.46 5.56
C GLU A 21 0.66 -5.40 5.94
N LYS A 22 -0.54 -4.89 6.01
CA LYS A 22 -1.69 -5.73 6.32
C LYS A 22 -1.96 -6.70 5.18
N VAL A 23 -1.84 -6.24 3.96
CA VAL A 23 -2.03 -7.09 2.80
C VAL A 23 -0.99 -8.22 2.80
N ILE A 24 0.24 -7.87 3.05
CA ILE A 24 1.32 -8.84 3.08
C ILE A 24 1.06 -9.88 4.16
N ALA A 25 0.63 -9.42 5.32
CA ALA A 25 0.34 -10.34 6.41
C ALA A 25 -0.84 -11.24 6.06
N ASP A 26 -1.87 -10.66 5.46
CA ASP A 26 -3.05 -11.44 5.10
C ASP A 26 -2.73 -12.51 4.07
N LEU A 27 -1.91 -12.17 3.11
CA LEU A 27 -1.58 -13.11 2.06
C LEU A 27 -0.41 -14.00 2.41
N GLY A 28 0.27 -13.70 3.49
CA GLY A 28 1.44 -14.49 3.86
C GLY A 28 2.60 -14.25 2.92
N ALA A 29 2.63 -13.08 2.29
CA ALA A 29 3.70 -12.79 1.35
C ALA A 29 4.99 -12.55 2.09
N THR A 30 6.06 -13.13 1.61
CA THR A 30 7.34 -12.97 2.28
C THR A 30 8.45 -12.59 1.33
N SER A 31 8.16 -12.52 0.05
CA SER A 31 9.21 -12.19 -0.90
C SER A 31 8.62 -11.55 -2.13
N MET A 32 9.50 -11.10 -3.00
CA MET A 32 9.06 -10.46 -4.23
C MET A 32 8.23 -11.38 -5.11
N LYS A 33 8.32 -12.67 -4.90
CA LYS A 33 7.54 -13.59 -5.69
C LYS A 33 6.04 -13.40 -5.45
N ASP A 34 5.70 -12.88 -4.29
CA ASP A 34 4.30 -12.67 -3.96
C ASP A 34 3.82 -11.30 -4.35
N MET A 35 4.62 -10.56 -5.08
CA MET A 35 4.28 -9.20 -5.43
C MET A 35 3.00 -9.11 -6.25
N GLY A 36 2.77 -10.06 -7.14
CA GLY A 36 1.57 -10.04 -7.95
C GLY A 36 0.30 -10.01 -7.13
N PRO A 37 0.08 -11.03 -6.31
CA PRO A 37 -1.10 -11.03 -5.43
C PRO A 37 -1.14 -9.84 -4.49
N VAL A 38 0.00 -9.44 -3.95
CA VAL A 38 0.06 -8.31 -3.06
C VAL A 38 -0.39 -7.04 -3.77
N MET A 39 0.09 -6.82 -4.99
CA MET A 39 -0.30 -5.66 -5.76
C MET A 39 -1.78 -5.67 -6.06
N LYS A 40 -2.30 -6.83 -6.41
CA LYS A 40 -3.69 -6.94 -6.74
C LYS A 40 -4.56 -6.62 -5.53
N GLU A 41 -4.22 -7.17 -4.40
CA GLU A 41 -4.98 -6.94 -3.19
C GLU A 41 -4.82 -5.49 -2.73
N ALA A 42 -3.63 -4.95 -2.86
CA ALA A 42 -3.37 -3.58 -2.47
C ALA A 42 -4.22 -2.62 -3.30
N LYS A 43 -4.31 -2.87 -4.60
CA LYS A 43 -5.12 -2.02 -5.44
C LYS A 43 -6.59 -2.13 -5.07
N ALA A 44 -7.03 -3.32 -4.69
CA ALA A 44 -8.41 -3.50 -4.30
C ALA A 44 -8.72 -2.76 -3.02
N ARG A 45 -7.77 -2.71 -2.10
CA ARG A 45 -8.00 -2.05 -0.82
C ARG A 45 -7.80 -0.56 -0.88
N ILE A 46 -6.74 -0.14 -1.56
CA ILE A 46 -6.40 1.26 -1.64
C ILE A 46 -7.14 1.94 -2.78
N GLY A 47 -7.28 1.22 -3.87
CA GLY A 47 -8.01 1.75 -5.01
C GLY A 47 -7.37 2.98 -5.58
N ALA A 48 -8.17 4.00 -5.81
CA ALA A 48 -7.68 5.22 -6.41
C ALA A 48 -7.00 6.15 -5.42
N ALA A 49 -6.93 5.73 -4.16
CA ALA A 49 -6.32 6.57 -3.14
C ALA A 49 -4.81 6.67 -3.31
N ALA A 50 -4.23 5.85 -4.14
CA ALA A 50 -2.80 5.92 -4.40
C ALA A 50 -2.52 5.43 -5.80
N ASP A 51 -1.42 5.90 -6.37
CA ASP A 51 -1.02 5.47 -7.69
C ASP A 51 -0.45 4.08 -7.61
N GLY A 52 -0.62 3.31 -8.67
CA GLY A 52 -0.03 2.00 -8.73
C GLY A 52 1.48 2.04 -8.58
N ARG A 53 2.09 3.11 -9.07
CA ARG A 53 3.52 3.27 -8.97
C ARG A 53 3.97 3.40 -7.52
N THR A 54 3.26 4.22 -6.75
CA THR A 54 3.59 4.40 -5.34
C THR A 54 3.39 3.08 -4.61
N ILE A 55 2.31 2.38 -4.90
CA ILE A 55 2.05 1.10 -4.27
C ILE A 55 3.17 0.14 -4.59
N ASN A 56 3.58 0.11 -5.85
CA ASN A 56 4.65 -0.77 -6.27
C ASN A 56 5.95 -0.47 -5.53
N GLU A 57 6.28 0.80 -5.39
CA GLU A 57 7.49 1.19 -4.70
C GLU A 57 7.46 0.76 -3.24
N VAL A 58 6.34 0.98 -2.60
CA VAL A 58 6.22 0.63 -1.19
C VAL A 58 6.28 -0.89 -1.02
N VAL A 59 5.64 -1.63 -1.91
CA VAL A 59 5.68 -3.08 -1.85
C VAL A 59 7.11 -3.57 -2.00
N LYS A 60 7.87 -2.97 -2.89
CA LYS A 60 9.25 -3.36 -3.05
C LYS A 60 10.04 -3.11 -1.78
N GLU A 61 9.78 -2.02 -1.12
CA GLU A 61 10.46 -1.73 0.13
C GLU A 61 10.12 -2.75 1.20
N LEU A 62 8.87 -3.16 1.22
CA LEU A 62 8.44 -4.09 2.25
C LEU A 62 8.87 -5.52 1.97
N LEU A 63 8.87 -5.93 0.72
CA LEU A 63 9.23 -7.28 0.36
C LEU A 63 10.68 -7.44 -0.03
N GLY A 64 11.23 -6.40 -0.49
CA GLY A 64 12.60 -6.44 -0.94
C GLY A 64 13.55 -6.06 0.14
#